data_40a713796b8bd0fa2091f323412f9ffe
#
_entry.id   40a713796b8bd0fa2091f323412f9ffe
#
_cell.length_a   1.000
_cell.length_b   1.000
_cell.length_c   1.000
_cell.angle_alpha   90.00
_cell.angle_beta   90.00
_cell.angle_gamma   90.00
#
_symmetry.space_group_name_H-M   'P 1'
#
loop_
_entity.id
_entity.type
_entity.pdbx_description
1 polymer ?
#
loop_
_entity_poly.entity_id
_entity_poly.type
_entity_poly.pdbx_seq_one_letter_code
_entity_poly.pdbx_strand_id
1 'polypeptide(L)'
;LSIRRQRQMCIRDRYCIREDLKLKKARMMAILDPVKLVIDNYPEGQTEMLEVPNNLENPELGSRMVPFGRELYIEREDFMEEPPRKYFRLFPGNEVRLMSAYFVTCTGFEKDENGNITVVHATYDPATKSGSGFCERKVKGTIHWVAAETAKQVEVRLYENIVDEEKGKLNEDGSLNLNPNSLTILKNCYV
;
A
#
# COMPACT_ATOMS: atom_id res chain seq x y z
N LEU A 1 10.27 30.20 19.88
CA LEU A 1 9.20 29.60 20.72
C LEU A 1 7.91 29.37 19.92
N SER A 2 7.47 30.29 19.02
CA SER A 2 6.21 30.17 18.26
C SER A 2 6.21 29.02 17.26
N ILE A 3 7.31 28.79 16.57
CA ILE A 3 7.44 27.77 15.52
C ILE A 3 7.44 26.35 16.07
N ARG A 4 8.07 26.14 17.23
CA ARG A 4 8.03 24.86 17.93
C ARG A 4 6.61 24.53 18.40
N ARG A 5 5.83 25.54 18.79
CA ARG A 5 4.40 25.39 19.12
C ARG A 5 3.54 25.06 17.90
N GLN A 6 3.77 25.71 16.75
CA GLN A 6 3.05 25.42 15.50
C GLN A 6 3.30 23.99 15.03
N ARG A 7 4.56 23.52 15.07
CA ARG A 7 4.88 22.13 14.71
C ARG A 7 4.19 21.12 15.63
N GLN A 8 4.17 21.38 16.93
CA GLN A 8 3.45 20.54 17.89
C GLN A 8 1.94 20.58 17.67
N MET A 9 1.37 21.73 17.30
CA MET A 9 -0.02 21.86 16.94
C MET A 9 -0.34 21.01 15.68
N CYS A 10 0.43 21.14 14.60
CA CYS A 10 0.20 20.36 13.38
C CYS A 10 0.28 18.84 13.63
N ILE A 11 1.21 18.37 14.45
CA ILE A 11 1.32 16.96 14.82
C ILE A 11 0.08 16.53 15.63
N ARG A 12 -0.35 17.36 16.58
CA ARG A 12 -1.53 17.10 17.40
C ARG A 12 -2.81 17.13 16.57
N ASP A 13 -2.95 18.08 15.66
CA ASP A 13 -4.11 18.20 14.78
C ASP A 13 -4.23 16.98 13.88
N ARG A 14 -3.13 16.55 13.25
CA ARG A 14 -3.09 15.32 12.44
C ARG A 14 -3.44 14.09 13.28
N TYR A 15 -2.96 14.01 14.51
CA TYR A 15 -3.31 12.93 15.41
C TYR A 15 -4.81 12.93 15.73
N CYS A 16 -5.37 14.08 16.11
CA CYS A 16 -6.79 14.21 16.44
C CYS A 16 -7.67 13.85 15.22
N ILE A 17 -7.31 14.32 14.02
CA ILE A 17 -8.03 13.98 12.78
C ILE A 17 -7.98 12.47 12.51
N ARG A 18 -6.81 11.83 12.66
CA ARG A 18 -6.68 10.38 12.47
C ARG A 18 -7.55 9.61 13.45
N GLU A 19 -7.51 9.97 14.75
CA GLU A 19 -8.31 9.30 15.77
C GLU A 19 -9.80 9.51 15.54
N ASP A 20 -10.23 10.70 15.13
CA ASP A 20 -11.63 10.96 14.82
C ASP A 20 -12.12 10.18 13.59
N LEU A 21 -11.29 10.12 12.53
CA LEU A 21 -11.65 9.42 11.30
C LEU A 21 -11.52 7.90 11.42
N LYS A 22 -10.70 7.41 12.34
CA LYS A 22 -10.33 6.00 12.50
C LYS A 22 -11.55 5.08 12.62
N LEU A 23 -12.56 5.51 13.34
CA LEU A 23 -13.80 4.75 13.56
C LEU A 23 -14.95 5.18 12.66
N LYS A 24 -14.84 6.32 11.98
CA LYS A 24 -15.96 6.93 11.24
C LYS A 24 -15.88 6.72 9.73
N LYS A 25 -14.70 6.37 9.20
CA LYS A 25 -14.49 6.32 7.75
C LYS A 25 -14.12 4.94 7.25
N ALA A 26 -14.60 4.63 6.05
CA ALA A 26 -14.16 3.46 5.31
C ALA A 26 -12.68 3.60 4.93
N ARG A 27 -11.96 2.47 4.98
CA ARG A 27 -10.55 2.36 4.57
C ARG A 27 -10.49 1.71 3.21
N MET A 28 -9.92 2.40 2.24
CA MET A 28 -9.73 1.91 0.88
C MET A 28 -8.27 1.50 0.68
N MET A 29 -8.06 0.53 -0.20
CA MET A 29 -6.73 0.17 -0.68
C MET A 29 -6.38 1.10 -1.85
N ALA A 30 -5.16 1.63 -1.85
CA ALA A 30 -4.61 2.45 -2.93
C ALA A 30 -3.14 2.07 -3.12
N ILE A 31 -2.67 2.04 -4.35
CA ILE A 31 -1.31 1.74 -4.74
C ILE A 31 -0.68 2.98 -5.33
N LEU A 32 0.39 3.46 -4.74
CA LEU A 32 1.06 4.70 -5.12
C LEU A 32 2.20 4.47 -6.12
N ASP A 33 3.00 3.42 -5.91
CA ASP A 33 4.07 2.98 -6.83
C ASP A 33 3.80 1.53 -7.25
N PRO A 34 3.01 1.32 -8.30
CA PRO A 34 2.50 0.01 -8.65
C PRO A 34 3.56 -0.90 -9.28
N VAL A 35 3.54 -2.15 -8.84
CA VAL A 35 4.14 -3.30 -9.52
C VAL A 35 3.04 -4.31 -9.79
N LYS A 36 3.05 -4.90 -10.98
CA LYS A 36 2.09 -5.94 -11.33
C LYS A 36 2.41 -7.24 -10.58
N LEU A 37 1.41 -7.83 -9.94
CA LEU A 37 1.46 -9.16 -9.35
C LEU A 37 0.58 -10.10 -10.20
N VAL A 38 1.17 -11.16 -10.72
CA VAL A 38 0.45 -12.20 -11.49
C VAL A 38 0.35 -13.45 -10.64
N ILE A 39 -0.88 -13.94 -10.45
CA ILE A 39 -1.14 -15.18 -9.72
C ILE A 39 -1.23 -16.32 -10.73
N ASP A 40 -0.14 -17.06 -10.92
CA ASP A 40 0.04 -18.00 -12.01
C ASP A 40 -0.98 -19.15 -12.01
N ASN A 41 -1.36 -19.61 -10.83
CA ASN A 41 -2.32 -20.70 -10.68
C ASN A 41 -3.78 -20.24 -10.51
N TYR A 42 -4.07 -18.93 -10.67
CA TYR A 42 -5.44 -18.43 -10.72
C TYR A 42 -5.99 -18.58 -12.14
N PRO A 43 -7.24 -19.08 -12.32
CA PRO A 43 -7.82 -19.30 -13.64
C PRO A 43 -7.91 -18.03 -14.48
N GLU A 44 -7.52 -18.10 -15.73
CA GLU A 44 -7.61 -16.98 -16.68
C GLU A 44 -9.05 -16.55 -16.92
N GLY A 45 -9.28 -15.24 -16.99
CA GLY A 45 -10.60 -14.67 -17.25
C GLY A 45 -11.61 -14.86 -16.12
N GLN A 46 -11.21 -15.42 -14.99
CA GLN A 46 -12.07 -15.56 -13.83
C GLN A 46 -11.85 -14.39 -12.88
N THR A 47 -12.93 -13.78 -12.44
CA THR A 47 -12.93 -12.76 -11.38
C THR A 47 -13.92 -13.17 -10.32
N GLU A 48 -13.50 -13.17 -9.06
CA GLU A 48 -14.40 -13.39 -7.93
C GLU A 48 -14.58 -12.11 -7.12
N MET A 49 -15.72 -12.01 -6.43
CA MET A 49 -15.99 -10.89 -5.54
C MET A 49 -15.67 -11.30 -4.11
N LEU A 50 -14.71 -10.59 -3.49
CA LEU A 50 -14.33 -10.81 -2.09
C LEU A 50 -14.98 -9.76 -1.21
N GLU A 51 -15.51 -10.20 -0.07
CA GLU A 51 -16.04 -9.30 0.93
C GLU A 51 -14.91 -8.69 1.77
N VAL A 52 -14.78 -7.37 1.71
CA VAL A 52 -13.76 -6.62 2.43
C VAL A 52 -14.43 -5.69 3.43
N PRO A 53 -14.12 -5.78 4.74
CA PRO A 53 -14.64 -4.86 5.73
C PRO A 53 -14.28 -3.41 5.41
N ASN A 54 -15.24 -2.51 5.48
CA ASN A 54 -14.99 -1.08 5.29
C ASN A 54 -14.12 -0.49 6.40
N ASN A 55 -14.20 -1.06 7.60
CA ASN A 55 -13.34 -0.71 8.71
C ASN A 55 -13.23 -1.89 9.66
N LEU A 56 -12.00 -2.33 9.94
CA LEU A 56 -11.74 -3.46 10.85
C LEU A 56 -12.05 -3.14 12.32
N GLU A 57 -12.05 -1.87 12.71
CA GLU A 57 -12.28 -1.42 14.08
C GLU A 57 -13.73 -0.99 14.33
N ASN A 58 -14.51 -0.77 13.25
CA ASN A 58 -15.93 -0.42 13.35
C ASN A 58 -16.76 -1.28 12.39
N PRO A 59 -17.28 -2.43 12.84
CA PRO A 59 -18.12 -3.30 12.03
C PRO A 59 -19.43 -2.67 11.55
N GLU A 60 -19.92 -1.61 12.20
CA GLU A 60 -21.16 -0.91 11.81
C GLU A 60 -21.06 -0.25 10.44
N LEU A 61 -19.84 0.01 9.97
CA LEU A 61 -19.62 0.53 8.61
C LEU A 61 -19.81 -0.55 7.51
N GLY A 62 -20.06 -1.81 7.91
CA GLY A 62 -20.32 -2.91 7.00
C GLY A 62 -19.10 -3.29 6.16
N SER A 63 -19.37 -3.92 5.04
CA SER A 63 -18.38 -4.42 4.09
C SER A 63 -18.71 -3.99 2.67
N ARG A 64 -17.75 -4.16 1.78
CA ARG A 64 -17.92 -3.98 0.33
C ARG A 64 -17.39 -5.18 -0.43
N MET A 65 -17.94 -5.41 -1.61
CA MET A 65 -17.42 -6.41 -2.53
C MET A 65 -16.31 -5.83 -3.38
N VAL A 66 -15.15 -6.49 -3.39
CA VAL A 66 -13.96 -6.08 -4.15
C VAL A 66 -13.61 -7.19 -5.12
N PRO A 67 -13.46 -6.90 -6.42
CA PRO A 67 -13.07 -7.90 -7.40
C PRO A 67 -11.64 -8.39 -7.14
N PHE A 68 -11.43 -9.70 -7.31
CA PHE A 68 -10.15 -10.38 -7.21
C PHE A 68 -9.95 -11.24 -8.44
N GLY A 69 -8.83 -11.12 -9.10
CA GLY A 69 -8.50 -11.86 -10.31
C GLY A 69 -7.04 -12.28 -10.37
N ARG A 70 -6.61 -12.75 -11.52
CA ARG A 70 -5.25 -13.22 -11.77
C ARG A 70 -4.20 -12.11 -11.68
N GLU A 71 -4.53 -10.90 -12.16
CA GLU A 71 -3.63 -9.77 -12.21
C GLU A 71 -4.02 -8.71 -11.19
N LEU A 72 -3.06 -8.33 -10.36
CA LEU A 72 -3.22 -7.35 -9.30
C LEU A 72 -2.11 -6.30 -9.39
N TYR A 73 -2.31 -5.15 -8.74
CA TYR A 73 -1.26 -4.21 -8.42
C TYR A 73 -0.95 -4.25 -6.94
N ILE A 74 0.33 -4.23 -6.59
CA ILE A 74 0.86 -4.11 -5.23
C ILE A 74 1.85 -2.94 -5.18
N GLU A 75 2.19 -2.47 -3.98
CA GLU A 75 3.25 -1.48 -3.80
C GLU A 75 4.61 -2.08 -4.14
N ARG A 76 5.46 -1.30 -4.83
CA ARG A 76 6.83 -1.71 -5.16
C ARG A 76 7.63 -2.07 -3.92
N GLU A 77 7.47 -1.33 -2.82
CA GLU A 77 8.15 -1.61 -1.56
C GLU A 77 7.63 -2.86 -0.82
N ASP A 78 6.52 -3.44 -1.26
CA ASP A 78 6.02 -4.71 -0.77
C ASP A 78 6.73 -5.92 -1.39
N PHE A 79 7.58 -5.71 -2.39
CA PHE A 79 8.44 -6.73 -2.97
C PHE A 79 9.92 -6.35 -2.92
N MET A 80 10.77 -7.33 -2.61
CA MET A 80 12.23 -7.18 -2.62
C MET A 80 12.89 -8.48 -3.05
N GLU A 81 13.85 -8.39 -3.99
CA GLU A 81 14.59 -9.57 -4.48
C GLU A 81 15.49 -10.17 -3.40
N GLU A 82 16.29 -9.32 -2.77
CA GLU A 82 17.21 -9.69 -1.70
C GLU A 82 16.84 -8.92 -0.41
N PRO A 83 15.93 -9.46 0.40
CA PRO A 83 15.44 -8.75 1.56
C PRO A 83 16.45 -8.74 2.72
N PRO A 84 16.51 -7.65 3.50
CA PRO A 84 17.27 -7.61 4.75
C PRO A 84 16.60 -8.48 5.82
N ARG A 85 17.33 -8.79 6.89
CA ARG A 85 16.76 -9.43 8.07
C ARG A 85 15.55 -8.65 8.57
N LYS A 86 14.45 -9.35 8.92
CA LYS A 86 13.18 -8.81 9.42
C LYS A 86 12.31 -8.12 8.35
N TYR A 87 12.55 -8.39 7.07
CA TYR A 87 11.59 -8.04 6.03
C TYR A 87 10.50 -9.11 5.98
N PHE A 88 9.25 -8.74 6.23
CA PHE A 88 8.11 -9.68 6.32
C PHE A 88 7.12 -9.51 5.17
N ARG A 89 7.56 -8.92 4.07
CA ARG A 89 6.75 -8.75 2.86
C ARG A 89 7.16 -9.76 1.79
N LEU A 90 6.78 -9.56 0.54
CA LEU A 90 6.96 -10.52 -0.53
C LEU A 90 8.41 -10.54 -1.04
N PHE A 91 8.98 -11.73 -1.20
CA PHE A 91 10.25 -12.00 -1.85
C PHE A 91 10.26 -13.45 -2.36
N PRO A 92 11.19 -13.85 -3.25
CA PRO A 92 11.19 -15.20 -3.81
C PRO A 92 11.15 -16.29 -2.74
N GLY A 93 10.15 -17.17 -2.84
CA GLY A 93 9.90 -18.26 -1.91
C GLY A 93 9.18 -17.89 -0.60
N ASN A 94 8.87 -16.61 -0.37
CA ASN A 94 8.14 -16.18 0.82
C ASN A 94 6.63 -16.14 0.59
N GLU A 95 5.89 -16.44 1.66
CA GLU A 95 4.44 -16.41 1.68
C GLU A 95 3.93 -15.21 2.49
N VAL A 96 2.98 -14.47 1.92
CA VAL A 96 2.30 -13.34 2.58
C VAL A 96 0.78 -13.46 2.41
N ARG A 97 0.04 -12.72 3.22
CA ARG A 97 -1.41 -12.57 3.05
C ARG A 97 -1.73 -11.34 2.19
N LEU A 98 -2.50 -11.51 1.16
CA LEU A 98 -3.21 -10.41 0.51
C LEU A 98 -4.39 -10.00 1.41
N MET A 99 -4.49 -8.71 1.72
CA MET A 99 -5.48 -8.19 2.68
C MET A 99 -6.90 -8.61 2.30
N SER A 100 -7.60 -9.27 3.22
CA SER A 100 -8.96 -9.81 3.04
C SER A 100 -9.11 -10.81 1.87
N ALA A 101 -8.03 -11.38 1.37
CA ALA A 101 -8.02 -12.34 0.28
C ALA A 101 -7.33 -13.66 0.69
N TYR A 102 -6.28 -14.03 0.01
CA TYR A 102 -5.60 -15.32 0.13
C TYR A 102 -4.16 -15.16 0.61
N PHE A 103 -3.54 -16.27 0.97
CA PHE A 103 -2.08 -16.35 1.03
C PHE A 103 -1.52 -16.55 -0.36
N VAL A 104 -0.43 -15.87 -0.64
CA VAL A 104 0.32 -15.98 -1.89
C VAL A 104 1.79 -16.20 -1.61
N THR A 105 2.40 -17.11 -2.38
CA THR A 105 3.84 -17.40 -2.32
C THR A 105 4.49 -16.90 -3.59
N CYS A 106 5.52 -16.08 -3.47
CA CYS A 106 6.28 -15.59 -4.62
C CYS A 106 7.05 -16.73 -5.28
N THR A 107 6.86 -16.90 -6.59
CA THR A 107 7.54 -17.91 -7.41
C THR A 107 8.64 -17.33 -8.27
N GLY A 108 8.57 -16.02 -8.59
CA GLY A 108 9.55 -15.35 -9.43
C GLY A 108 9.20 -13.90 -9.69
N PHE A 109 9.98 -13.26 -10.55
CA PHE A 109 9.76 -11.88 -10.94
C PHE A 109 10.44 -11.58 -12.28
N GLU A 110 10.02 -10.52 -12.97
CA GLU A 110 10.58 -10.02 -14.21
C GLU A 110 11.15 -8.61 -14.00
N LYS A 111 12.21 -8.30 -14.76
CA LYS A 111 12.85 -7.00 -14.77
C LYS A 111 12.83 -6.38 -16.16
N ASP A 112 12.83 -5.05 -16.22
CA ASP A 112 13.09 -4.31 -17.45
C ASP A 112 14.59 -4.25 -17.77
N GLU A 113 14.92 -3.62 -18.92
CA GLU A 113 16.31 -3.42 -19.38
C GLU A 113 17.15 -2.58 -18.40
N ASN A 114 16.53 -1.81 -17.53
CA ASN A 114 17.17 -0.98 -16.51
C ASN A 114 17.33 -1.70 -15.16
N GLY A 115 16.85 -2.95 -15.04
CA GLY A 115 16.89 -3.75 -13.84
C GLY A 115 15.75 -3.47 -12.85
N ASN A 116 14.74 -2.66 -13.22
CA ASN A 116 13.59 -2.42 -12.37
C ASN A 116 12.61 -3.59 -12.44
N ILE A 117 12.02 -3.95 -11.34
CA ILE A 117 11.00 -5.00 -11.26
C ILE A 117 9.70 -4.50 -11.90
N THR A 118 9.22 -5.23 -12.90
CA THR A 118 8.00 -4.91 -13.66
C THR A 118 6.86 -5.83 -13.29
N VAL A 119 7.13 -7.13 -13.11
CA VAL A 119 6.13 -8.14 -12.77
C VAL A 119 6.67 -9.01 -11.64
N VAL A 120 5.81 -9.36 -10.71
CA VAL A 120 6.06 -10.37 -9.68
C VAL A 120 5.11 -11.53 -9.92
N HIS A 121 5.62 -12.75 -9.90
CA HIS A 121 4.87 -13.98 -10.05
C HIS A 121 4.62 -14.63 -8.69
N ALA A 122 3.42 -15.13 -8.48
CA ALA A 122 3.06 -15.83 -7.25
C ALA A 122 2.02 -16.91 -7.51
N THR A 123 1.94 -17.86 -6.60
CA THR A 123 0.83 -18.83 -6.50
C THR A 123 -0.01 -18.55 -5.28
N TYR A 124 -1.33 -18.70 -5.37
CA TYR A 124 -2.22 -18.56 -4.23
C TYR A 124 -2.65 -19.93 -3.71
N ASP A 125 -3.02 -19.98 -2.43
CA ASP A 125 -3.60 -21.15 -1.79
C ASP A 125 -5.10 -20.94 -1.57
N PRO A 126 -5.96 -21.64 -2.33
CA PRO A 126 -7.43 -21.48 -2.26
C PRO A 126 -8.01 -21.77 -0.86
N ALA A 127 -7.36 -22.65 -0.07
CA ALA A 127 -7.83 -22.99 1.27
C ALA A 127 -7.72 -21.82 2.26
N THR A 128 -6.87 -20.84 1.97
CA THR A 128 -6.57 -19.72 2.87
C THR A 128 -7.48 -18.51 2.72
N LYS A 129 -8.58 -18.64 1.98
CA LYS A 129 -9.56 -17.56 1.78
C LYS A 129 -9.92 -16.87 3.09
N SER A 130 -9.85 -15.56 3.13
CA SER A 130 -10.27 -14.80 4.30
C SER A 130 -11.74 -15.09 4.65
N GLY A 131 -12.00 -15.39 5.92
CA GLY A 131 -13.34 -15.77 6.38
C GLY A 131 -13.67 -17.27 6.27
N SER A 132 -12.80 -18.11 5.66
CA SER A 132 -13.01 -19.57 5.58
C SER A 132 -12.80 -20.33 6.89
N GLY A 133 -12.30 -19.66 7.93
CA GLY A 133 -11.92 -20.32 9.19
C GLY A 133 -10.54 -21.00 9.16
N PHE A 134 -9.76 -20.81 8.09
CA PHE A 134 -8.41 -21.36 7.99
C PHE A 134 -7.49 -20.86 9.10
N CYS A 135 -6.89 -21.76 9.86
CA CYS A 135 -6.01 -21.47 11.01
C CYS A 135 -4.77 -22.36 11.12
N GLU A 136 -4.52 -23.23 10.14
CA GLU A 136 -3.44 -24.22 10.18
C GLU A 136 -2.04 -23.59 10.21
N ARG A 137 -1.88 -22.44 9.55
CA ARG A 137 -0.63 -21.67 9.55
C ARG A 137 -0.88 -20.18 9.58
N LYS A 138 0.12 -19.43 10.04
CA LYS A 138 0.10 -17.96 10.10
C LYS A 138 1.26 -17.41 9.30
N VAL A 139 0.99 -16.39 8.48
CA VAL A 139 2.01 -15.58 7.80
C VAL A 139 2.26 -14.29 8.57
N LYS A 140 3.48 -13.79 8.50
CA LYS A 140 3.87 -12.57 9.25
C LYS A 140 3.52 -11.30 8.50
N GLY A 141 3.49 -11.35 7.16
CA GLY A 141 3.24 -10.20 6.30
C GLY A 141 1.80 -10.16 5.79
N THR A 142 1.21 -8.98 5.78
CA THR A 142 -0.03 -8.69 5.05
C THR A 142 0.25 -7.49 4.17
N ILE A 143 -0.04 -7.61 2.88
CA ILE A 143 0.09 -6.53 1.90
C ILE A 143 -1.29 -6.18 1.34
N HIS A 144 -1.47 -4.93 0.93
CA HIS A 144 -2.67 -4.49 0.25
C HIS A 144 -2.49 -4.61 -1.27
N TRP A 145 -3.60 -4.58 -2.00
CA TRP A 145 -3.63 -4.85 -3.42
C TRP A 145 -4.85 -4.21 -4.07
N VAL A 146 -4.79 -4.04 -5.39
CA VAL A 146 -5.92 -3.59 -6.22
C VAL A 146 -5.98 -4.48 -7.46
N ALA A 147 -7.18 -4.91 -7.86
CA ALA A 147 -7.36 -5.73 -9.05
C ALA A 147 -7.06 -4.93 -10.32
N ALA A 148 -6.16 -5.42 -11.17
CA ALA A 148 -5.71 -4.68 -12.36
C ALA A 148 -6.84 -4.40 -13.35
N GLU A 149 -7.79 -5.33 -13.49
CA GLU A 149 -8.92 -5.24 -14.42
C GLU A 149 -9.88 -4.08 -14.10
N THR A 150 -10.07 -3.77 -12.81
CA THR A 150 -11.04 -2.77 -12.35
C THR A 150 -10.40 -1.54 -11.74
N ALA A 151 -9.08 -1.54 -11.60
CA ALA A 151 -8.31 -0.44 -11.04
C ALA A 151 -8.54 0.86 -11.81
N LYS A 152 -8.76 1.94 -11.08
CA LYS A 152 -8.84 3.28 -11.64
C LYS A 152 -7.52 4.00 -11.40
N GLN A 153 -6.94 4.50 -12.48
CA GLN A 153 -5.76 5.33 -12.38
C GLN A 153 -6.14 6.71 -11.83
N VAL A 154 -5.39 7.18 -10.85
CA VAL A 154 -5.61 8.46 -10.17
C VAL A 154 -4.31 9.22 -9.99
N GLU A 155 -4.42 10.56 -9.89
CA GLU A 155 -3.32 11.43 -9.48
C GLU A 155 -3.31 11.55 -7.96
N VAL A 156 -2.14 11.34 -7.36
CA VAL A 156 -1.93 11.54 -5.93
C VAL A 156 -0.91 12.67 -5.71
N ARG A 157 -1.25 13.61 -4.83
CA ARG A 157 -0.39 14.73 -4.45
C ARG A 157 0.12 14.52 -3.02
N LEU A 158 1.42 14.35 -2.91
CA LEU A 158 2.10 14.22 -1.63
C LEU A 158 2.64 15.60 -1.23
N TYR A 159 2.22 16.07 -0.06
CA TYR A 159 2.63 17.37 0.47
C TYR A 159 3.65 17.18 1.59
N GLU A 160 4.78 17.85 1.47
CA GLU A 160 5.82 17.96 2.48
C GLU A 160 5.89 19.38 3.07
N ASN A 161 6.79 19.60 4.03
CA ASN A 161 7.00 20.92 4.58
C ASN A 161 7.49 21.90 3.49
N ILE A 162 6.93 23.11 3.48
CA ILE A 162 7.29 24.15 2.50
C ILE A 162 8.73 24.64 2.72
N VAL A 163 9.19 24.60 3.96
CA VAL A 163 10.54 25.02 4.34
C VAL A 163 11.42 23.82 4.56
N ASP A 164 12.65 23.85 4.04
CA ASP A 164 13.67 22.82 4.27
C ASP A 164 14.21 22.95 5.71
N GLU A 165 13.73 22.07 6.59
CA GLU A 165 14.13 22.10 8.01
C GLU A 165 15.57 21.61 8.24
N GLU A 166 16.13 20.80 7.32
CA GLU A 166 17.49 20.26 7.44
C GLU A 166 18.54 21.31 7.13
N LYS A 167 18.29 22.14 6.13
CA LYS A 167 19.18 23.25 5.74
C LYS A 167 18.95 24.52 6.55
N GLY A 168 17.92 24.53 7.41
CA GLY A 168 17.51 25.72 8.16
C GLY A 168 16.45 26.54 7.45
N LYS A 169 15.73 27.36 8.19
CA LYS A 169 14.53 28.06 7.71
C LYS A 169 14.82 29.25 6.81
N LEU A 170 15.92 29.91 7.03
CA LEU A 170 16.31 31.14 6.33
C LEU A 170 17.66 30.93 5.65
N ASN A 171 17.76 31.44 4.46
CA ASN A 171 19.01 31.63 3.75
C ASN A 171 19.82 32.77 4.40
N GLU A 172 21.08 32.94 4.01
CA GLU A 172 21.97 34.00 4.52
C GLU A 172 21.41 35.40 4.23
N ASP A 173 20.63 35.58 3.18
CA ASP A 173 19.97 36.82 2.77
C ASP A 173 18.65 37.08 3.52
N GLY A 174 18.25 36.20 4.45
CA GLY A 174 17.00 36.31 5.22
C GLY A 174 15.76 35.81 4.49
N SER A 175 15.87 35.34 3.28
CA SER A 175 14.76 34.70 2.55
C SER A 175 14.46 33.31 3.12
N LEU A 176 13.22 32.79 2.88
CA LEU A 176 12.86 31.44 3.27
C LEU A 176 13.58 30.40 2.41
N ASN A 177 14.18 29.43 3.07
CA ASN A 177 14.75 28.26 2.40
C ASN A 177 13.65 27.29 2.03
N LEU A 178 13.15 27.39 0.79
CA LEU A 178 12.04 26.61 0.30
C LEU A 178 12.48 25.17 -0.02
N ASN A 179 11.67 24.22 0.39
CA ASN A 179 11.82 22.82 0.03
C ASN A 179 11.32 22.61 -1.42
N PRO A 180 12.20 22.30 -2.39
CA PRO A 180 11.78 22.07 -3.78
C PRO A 180 10.86 20.84 -3.91
N ASN A 181 10.90 19.92 -2.97
CA ASN A 181 10.10 18.69 -2.94
C ASN A 181 8.85 18.84 -2.06
N SER A 182 8.41 20.08 -1.75
CA SER A 182 7.21 20.33 -0.94
C SER A 182 5.91 19.81 -1.56
N LEU A 183 5.91 19.53 -2.85
CA LEU A 183 4.83 18.88 -3.59
C LEU A 183 5.38 17.86 -4.57
N THR A 184 5.01 16.60 -4.38
CA THR A 184 5.28 15.52 -5.34
C THR A 184 3.96 15.04 -5.94
N ILE A 185 3.89 14.99 -7.28
CA ILE A 185 2.69 14.57 -8.01
C ILE A 185 2.96 13.19 -8.61
N LEU A 186 2.23 12.18 -8.15
CA LEU A 186 2.25 10.82 -8.65
C LEU A 186 1.05 10.62 -9.58
N LYS A 187 1.28 10.20 -10.82
CA LYS A 187 0.23 10.07 -11.85
C LYS A 187 -0.18 8.63 -12.14
N ASN A 188 0.61 7.66 -11.71
CA ASN A 188 0.39 6.23 -11.96
C ASN A 188 -0.04 5.51 -10.68
N CYS A 189 -0.93 6.10 -9.90
CA CYS A 189 -1.49 5.45 -8.73
C CYS A 189 -2.79 4.75 -9.10
N TYR A 190 -3.14 3.68 -8.39
CA TYR A 190 -4.34 2.89 -8.63
C TYR A 190 -5.20 2.74 -7.37
N VAL A 191 -6.51 2.79 -7.57
CA VAL A 191 -7.52 2.56 -6.52
C VAL A 191 -8.61 1.63 -6.99
#